data_5e3204c0edb8c6c6378d8353cfe3d137
#
_entry.id   5e3204c0edb8c6c6378d8353cfe3d137
#
_cell.length_a   1.000
_cell.length_b   1.000
_cell.length_c   1.000
_cell.angle_alpha   90.00
_cell.angle_beta   90.00
_cell.angle_gamma   90.00
#
_symmetry.space_group_name_H-M   'P 1'
#
loop_
_entity.id
_entity.type
_entity.pdbx_description
1 polymer ?
#
loop_
_entity_poly.entity_id
_entity_poly.type
_entity_poly.pdbx_seq_one_letter_code
_entity_poly.pdbx_strand_id
1 'polypeptide(L)'
;MNRTTALATGSALAAGPALGLPAQPQVPGREACGAAPAPVVRDLRDRAGHSPHGLLFGPRDLVVVTGLPGSGKSTLMKRAVTGTRIDSQDTRDRWDARVPRALPYALYRPLVRLAHYAGLRRALRSGEGVVVHDCGTQAWVRAWLAREARRRGGTLHMVLLDVTVDTALEGQRERGRGVSRYAFRRHRRAASHLLRAAEKGRLPKGCGSTVLLDRAAADTLRRIGFTG
;
A
#
# COMPACT_ATOMS: atom_id res chain seq x y z
N MET A 1 -43.16 22.10 69.91
CA MET A 1 -43.10 23.38 70.67
C MET A 1 -42.27 24.34 69.85
N ASN A 2 -42.85 25.47 69.58
CA ASN A 2 -42.32 26.77 69.13
C ASN A 2 -41.54 26.81 67.80
N ARG A 3 -42.18 27.34 66.76
CA ARG A 3 -42.42 28.75 66.38
C ARG A 3 -41.16 29.62 66.49
N THR A 4 -40.72 30.18 65.40
CA THR A 4 -40.86 31.63 65.20
C THR A 4 -40.47 32.01 63.77
N THR A 5 -41.29 32.77 63.16
CA THR A 5 -41.33 33.51 61.92
C THR A 5 -40.43 34.75 62.01
N ALA A 6 -39.87 35.20 60.90
CA ALA A 6 -39.62 36.61 60.56
C ALA A 6 -39.22 36.71 59.10
N LEU A 7 -39.97 37.25 58.34
CA LEU A 7 -40.18 38.44 57.51
C LEU A 7 -38.91 39.37 57.40
N ALA A 8 -38.40 39.72 56.21
CA ALA A 8 -38.86 40.85 55.46
C ALA A 8 -37.81 41.36 54.46
N THR A 9 -38.32 41.85 53.36
CA THR A 9 -37.88 42.98 52.51
C THR A 9 -36.58 42.86 51.78
N GLY A 10 -36.47 42.74 50.46
CA GLY A 10 -37.02 43.72 49.51
C GLY A 10 -35.90 44.66 49.03
N SER A 11 -35.30 44.42 47.91
CA SER A 11 -34.81 45.53 47.10
C SER A 11 -34.59 45.04 45.62
N ALA A 12 -35.48 45.58 44.81
CA ALA A 12 -35.39 45.44 43.37
C ALA A 12 -34.29 46.37 42.85
N LEU A 13 -33.29 45.80 42.20
CA LEU A 13 -32.31 46.54 41.36
C LEU A 13 -32.61 46.28 39.89
N ALA A 14 -32.94 47.36 39.22
CA ALA A 14 -33.32 47.45 37.82
C ALA A 14 -32.29 46.86 36.91
N ALA A 15 -32.76 45.98 36.04
CA ALA A 15 -31.97 45.49 34.90
C ALA A 15 -31.84 46.58 33.81
N GLY A 16 -30.60 47.02 33.57
CA GLY A 16 -30.29 47.89 32.43
C GLY A 16 -30.34 47.09 31.11
N PRO A 17 -30.58 47.73 29.97
CA PRO A 17 -30.71 47.06 28.68
C PRO A 17 -29.37 46.51 28.24
N ALA A 18 -29.34 45.20 27.96
CA ALA A 18 -28.23 44.54 27.32
C ALA A 18 -28.03 45.10 25.91
N LEU A 19 -26.91 45.78 25.69
CA LEU A 19 -26.46 46.17 24.36
C LEU A 19 -26.15 44.89 23.55
N GLY A 20 -27.00 44.61 22.58
CA GLY A 20 -26.81 43.53 21.62
C GLY A 20 -25.54 43.77 20.83
N LEU A 21 -24.62 42.81 20.90
CA LEU A 21 -23.47 42.71 19.99
C LEU A 21 -24.00 42.52 18.57
N PRO A 22 -23.44 43.21 17.56
CA PRO A 22 -23.85 43.02 16.18
C PRO A 22 -23.53 41.58 15.73
N ALA A 23 -24.54 40.95 15.13
CA ALA A 23 -24.40 39.63 14.53
C ALA A 23 -23.25 39.65 13.48
N GLN A 24 -22.25 38.83 13.69
CA GLN A 24 -21.22 38.62 12.70
C GLN A 24 -21.85 38.01 11.42
N PRO A 25 -21.50 38.49 10.22
CA PRO A 25 -22.02 37.92 9.00
C PRO A 25 -21.50 36.46 8.91
N GLN A 26 -22.42 35.52 8.86
CA GLN A 26 -22.11 34.12 8.55
C GLN A 26 -21.58 34.08 7.12
N VAL A 27 -20.27 33.82 7.00
CA VAL A 27 -19.64 33.49 5.73
C VAL A 27 -20.28 32.17 5.28
N PRO A 28 -20.92 32.10 4.09
CA PRO A 28 -21.47 30.86 3.60
C PRO A 28 -20.32 29.83 3.51
N GLY A 29 -20.53 28.69 4.17
CA GLY A 29 -19.56 27.60 4.20
C GLY A 29 -19.14 27.27 2.75
N ARG A 30 -17.91 27.53 2.45
CA ARG A 30 -17.25 26.95 1.28
C ARG A 30 -17.32 25.46 1.50
N GLU A 31 -18.23 24.79 0.81
CA GLU A 31 -18.17 23.36 0.63
C GLU A 31 -16.75 23.06 0.14
N ALA A 32 -15.96 22.42 0.99
CA ALA A 32 -14.64 21.94 0.64
C ALA A 32 -14.87 20.90 -0.44
N CYS A 33 -14.76 21.35 -1.70
CA CYS A 33 -14.62 20.48 -2.84
C CYS A 33 -13.53 19.49 -2.46
N GLY A 34 -13.89 18.21 -2.26
CA GLY A 34 -13.04 17.17 -1.72
C GLY A 34 -11.79 17.01 -2.58
N ALA A 35 -10.76 17.79 -2.28
CA ALA A 35 -9.45 17.64 -2.88
C ALA A 35 -8.98 16.21 -2.60
N ALA A 36 -8.75 15.42 -3.64
CA ALA A 36 -8.14 14.12 -3.50
C ALA A 36 -6.87 14.26 -2.65
N PRO A 37 -6.68 13.40 -1.62
CA PRO A 37 -5.51 13.51 -0.76
C PRO A 37 -4.23 13.55 -1.60
N ALA A 38 -3.34 14.47 -1.28
CA ALA A 38 -2.08 14.63 -2.00
C ALA A 38 -1.32 13.29 -2.02
N PRO A 39 -0.65 12.95 -3.13
CA PRO A 39 0.10 11.73 -3.24
C PRO A 39 1.19 11.65 -2.16
N VAL A 40 1.25 10.54 -1.43
CA VAL A 40 2.16 10.36 -0.32
C VAL A 40 3.30 9.42 -0.71
N VAL A 41 4.53 9.91 -0.66
CA VAL A 41 5.74 9.09 -0.70
C VAL A 41 6.32 8.99 0.70
N ARG A 42 6.48 7.76 1.21
CA ARG A 42 7.10 7.48 2.51
C ARG A 42 8.44 6.80 2.27
N ASP A 43 9.51 7.50 2.52
CA ASP A 43 10.85 6.92 2.49
C ASP A 43 11.20 6.34 3.86
N LEU A 44 11.41 5.04 3.90
CA LEU A 44 11.77 4.29 5.10
C LEU A 44 13.19 3.70 4.99
N ARG A 45 13.96 4.09 3.99
CA ARG A 45 15.36 3.70 3.81
C ARG A 45 16.24 4.44 4.81
N ASP A 46 17.39 3.85 5.12
CA ASP A 46 18.45 4.45 5.96
C ASP A 46 18.00 4.91 7.35
N ARG A 47 16.99 4.26 7.91
CA ARG A 47 16.42 4.61 9.23
C ARG A 47 17.07 3.89 10.41
N ALA A 48 18.16 3.17 10.21
CA ALA A 48 18.96 2.54 11.29
C ALA A 48 18.11 1.81 12.35
N GLY A 49 17.15 0.99 11.93
CA GLY A 49 16.27 0.25 12.84
C GLY A 49 15.01 1.00 13.33
N HIS A 50 14.87 2.28 13.05
CA HIS A 50 13.67 3.08 13.38
C HIS A 50 12.56 2.98 12.32
N SER A 51 12.57 1.94 11.50
CA SER A 51 11.49 1.69 10.55
C SER A 51 10.26 1.11 11.23
N PRO A 52 9.04 1.44 10.80
CA PRO A 52 7.84 0.92 11.40
C PRO A 52 7.76 -0.60 11.23
N HIS A 53 7.28 -1.30 12.24
CA HIS A 53 7.06 -2.75 12.19
C HIS A 53 5.85 -3.16 11.34
N GLY A 54 4.97 -2.21 11.00
CA GLY A 54 3.75 -2.48 10.24
C GLY A 54 3.39 -1.40 9.24
N LEU A 55 2.82 -1.82 8.12
CA LEU A 55 2.14 -0.99 7.15
C LEU A 55 0.68 -1.42 7.11
N LEU A 56 -0.23 -0.49 7.38
CA LEU A 56 -1.67 -0.72 7.34
C LEU A 56 -2.29 0.14 6.25
N PHE A 57 -3.19 -0.46 5.51
CA PHE A 57 -3.92 0.12 4.38
C PHE A 57 -5.42 -0.01 4.61
N GLY A 58 -6.24 0.65 3.83
CA GLY A 58 -7.68 0.54 3.91
C GLY A 58 -8.20 -0.87 3.57
N PRO A 59 -9.38 -1.25 4.03
CA PRO A 59 -9.89 -2.63 3.93
C PRO A 59 -10.10 -3.10 2.48
N ARG A 60 -10.25 -2.17 1.54
CA ARG A 60 -10.45 -2.44 0.11
C ARG A 60 -9.26 -2.06 -0.76
N ASP A 61 -8.15 -1.70 -0.16
CA ASP A 61 -6.97 -1.25 -0.88
C ASP A 61 -6.24 -2.41 -1.58
N LEU A 62 -5.47 -2.05 -2.58
CA LEU A 62 -4.55 -2.94 -3.25
C LEU A 62 -3.11 -2.48 -3.00
N VAL A 63 -2.24 -3.41 -2.65
CA VAL A 63 -0.83 -3.12 -2.41
C VAL A 63 0.02 -3.90 -3.41
N VAL A 64 0.83 -3.21 -4.20
CA VAL A 64 1.78 -3.83 -5.12
C VAL A 64 3.17 -3.80 -4.50
N VAL A 65 3.74 -4.98 -4.27
CA VAL A 65 5.14 -5.11 -3.84
C VAL A 65 6.02 -5.30 -5.07
N THR A 66 6.93 -4.35 -5.32
CA THR A 66 7.80 -4.33 -6.50
C THR A 66 9.27 -4.13 -6.13
N GLY A 67 10.17 -4.34 -7.08
CA GLY A 67 11.63 -4.25 -6.92
C GLY A 67 12.36 -5.24 -7.81
N LEU A 68 13.69 -5.31 -7.71
CA LEU A 68 14.53 -6.17 -8.55
C LEU A 68 14.19 -7.66 -8.37
N PRO A 69 14.32 -8.48 -9.43
CA PRO A 69 14.34 -9.95 -9.26
C PRO A 69 15.47 -10.34 -8.30
N GLY A 70 15.14 -11.12 -7.26
CA GLY A 70 16.10 -11.46 -6.20
C GLY A 70 16.10 -10.53 -4.99
N SER A 71 15.37 -9.41 -5.00
CA SER A 71 15.36 -8.42 -3.91
C SER A 71 14.66 -8.87 -2.62
N GLY A 72 14.13 -10.09 -2.54
CA GLY A 72 13.46 -10.56 -1.31
C GLY A 72 11.95 -10.29 -1.23
N LYS A 73 11.28 -9.78 -2.28
CA LYS A 73 9.83 -9.49 -2.28
C LYS A 73 8.96 -10.63 -1.80
N SER A 74 9.14 -11.82 -2.39
CA SER A 74 8.35 -13.00 -2.00
C SER A 74 8.60 -13.41 -0.54
N THR A 75 9.83 -13.28 -0.06
CA THR A 75 10.18 -13.53 1.34
C THR A 75 9.49 -12.54 2.26
N LEU A 76 9.55 -11.23 1.93
CA LEU A 76 8.83 -10.19 2.66
C LEU A 76 7.32 -10.47 2.69
N MET A 77 6.72 -10.77 1.54
CA MET A 77 5.29 -11.04 1.45
C MET A 77 4.89 -12.28 2.24
N LYS A 78 5.69 -13.35 2.19
CA LYS A 78 5.43 -14.58 2.98
C LYS A 78 5.48 -14.33 4.47
N ARG A 79 6.39 -13.48 4.92
CA ARG A 79 6.61 -13.18 6.33
C ARG A 79 5.63 -12.15 6.88
N ALA A 80 5.39 -11.07 6.13
CA ALA A 80 4.74 -9.88 6.66
C ALA A 80 3.28 -9.70 6.24
N VAL A 81 2.82 -10.32 5.15
CA VAL A 81 1.45 -10.12 4.68
C VAL A 81 0.47 -10.93 5.52
N THR A 82 -0.47 -10.23 6.15
CA THR A 82 -1.62 -10.81 6.82
C THR A 82 -2.84 -10.65 5.89
N GLY A 83 -3.43 -11.76 5.45
CA GLY A 83 -4.57 -11.75 4.50
C GLY A 83 -4.19 -12.23 3.10
N THR A 84 -4.98 -11.81 2.12
CA THR A 84 -4.85 -12.32 0.74
C THR A 84 -3.61 -11.76 0.04
N ARG A 85 -2.70 -12.68 -0.34
CA ARG A 85 -1.54 -12.32 -1.17
C ARG A 85 -1.54 -13.11 -2.47
N ILE A 86 -1.11 -12.47 -3.54
CA ILE A 86 -0.96 -13.08 -4.87
C ILE A 86 0.49 -12.95 -5.31
N ASP A 87 1.21 -14.06 -5.23
CA ASP A 87 2.59 -14.15 -5.70
C ASP A 87 2.69 -15.05 -6.94
N SER A 88 3.34 -14.55 -7.97
CA SER A 88 3.62 -15.29 -9.20
C SER A 88 4.53 -16.50 -8.96
N GLN A 89 5.39 -16.45 -7.95
CA GLN A 89 6.22 -17.58 -7.55
C GLN A 89 5.38 -18.73 -6.98
N ASP A 90 4.45 -18.44 -6.09
CA ASP A 90 3.56 -19.45 -5.52
C ASP A 90 2.73 -20.16 -6.61
N THR A 91 2.33 -19.42 -7.64
CA THR A 91 1.62 -20.00 -8.80
C THR A 91 2.57 -20.90 -9.61
N ARG A 92 3.77 -20.46 -9.86
CA ARG A 92 4.78 -21.26 -10.57
C ARG A 92 5.14 -22.53 -9.81
N ASP A 93 5.43 -22.43 -8.51
CA ASP A 93 5.82 -23.56 -7.68
C ASP A 93 4.72 -24.64 -7.64
N ARG A 94 3.46 -24.22 -7.60
CA ARG A 94 2.29 -25.16 -7.71
C ARG A 94 2.23 -25.88 -9.05
N TRP A 95 2.60 -25.22 -10.15
CA TRP A 95 2.64 -25.84 -11.47
C TRP A 95 3.86 -26.73 -11.63
N ASP A 96 5.05 -26.27 -11.19
CA ASP A 96 6.29 -27.04 -11.21
C ASP A 96 6.13 -28.39 -10.43
N ALA A 97 5.32 -28.40 -9.36
CA ALA A 97 5.03 -29.61 -8.59
C ALA A 97 4.06 -30.59 -9.29
N ARG A 98 3.27 -30.14 -10.28
CA ARG A 98 2.27 -30.95 -11.00
C ARG A 98 2.71 -31.40 -12.38
N VAL A 99 3.61 -30.68 -12.98
CA VAL A 99 4.08 -30.93 -14.34
C VAL A 99 5.27 -31.90 -14.29
N PRO A 100 5.34 -32.91 -15.18
CA PRO A 100 6.48 -33.80 -15.26
C PRO A 100 7.81 -33.03 -15.41
N ARG A 101 8.83 -33.46 -14.69
CA ARG A 101 10.15 -32.79 -14.69
C ARG A 101 10.81 -32.72 -16.07
N ALA A 102 10.42 -33.62 -16.97
CA ALA A 102 10.91 -33.63 -18.35
C ALA A 102 10.35 -32.50 -19.22
N LEU A 103 9.27 -31.84 -18.81
CA LEU A 103 8.65 -30.79 -19.60
C LEU A 103 9.31 -29.42 -19.32
N PRO A 104 9.96 -28.79 -20.32
CA PRO A 104 10.60 -27.48 -20.15
C PRO A 104 9.58 -26.42 -19.71
N TYR A 105 9.95 -25.59 -18.73
CA TYR A 105 9.11 -24.49 -18.23
C TYR A 105 8.56 -23.56 -19.33
N ALA A 106 9.33 -23.37 -20.41
CA ALA A 106 8.93 -22.52 -21.54
C ALA A 106 7.60 -22.93 -22.15
N LEU A 107 7.28 -24.23 -22.16
CA LEU A 107 6.06 -24.77 -22.79
C LEU A 107 4.80 -24.48 -21.95
N TYR A 108 4.87 -24.59 -20.62
CA TYR A 108 3.70 -24.36 -19.76
C TYR A 108 3.67 -22.97 -19.11
N ARG A 109 4.68 -22.15 -19.34
CA ARG A 109 4.74 -20.76 -18.87
C ARG A 109 3.48 -19.92 -19.20
N PRO A 110 2.87 -20.01 -20.40
CA PRO A 110 1.63 -19.29 -20.70
C PRO A 110 0.48 -19.70 -19.76
N LEU A 111 0.36 -20.99 -19.46
CA LEU A 111 -0.67 -21.51 -18.53
C LEU A 111 -0.45 -21.03 -17.12
N VAL A 112 0.81 -21.01 -16.64
CA VAL A 112 1.16 -20.45 -15.33
C VAL A 112 0.76 -18.98 -15.24
N ARG A 113 1.00 -18.21 -16.30
CA ARG A 113 0.58 -16.80 -16.36
C ARG A 113 -0.95 -16.64 -16.34
N LEU A 114 -1.65 -17.45 -17.12
CA LEU A 114 -3.12 -17.45 -17.13
C LEU A 114 -3.67 -17.79 -15.75
N ALA A 115 -3.17 -18.84 -15.12
CA ALA A 115 -3.57 -19.25 -13.77
C ALA A 115 -3.28 -18.16 -12.73
N HIS A 116 -2.12 -17.47 -12.84
CA HIS A 116 -1.78 -16.34 -11.97
C HIS A 116 -2.81 -15.20 -12.12
N TYR A 117 -3.12 -14.77 -13.34
CA TYR A 117 -4.09 -13.69 -13.56
C TYR A 117 -5.52 -14.11 -13.21
N ALA A 118 -5.88 -15.37 -13.40
CA ALA A 118 -7.19 -15.90 -12.97
C ALA A 118 -7.31 -15.88 -11.44
N GLY A 119 -6.24 -16.29 -10.73
CA GLY A 119 -6.16 -16.22 -9.27
C GLY A 119 -6.23 -14.77 -8.76
N LEU A 120 -5.48 -13.87 -9.39
CA LEU A 120 -5.53 -12.45 -9.07
C LEU A 120 -6.95 -11.87 -9.28
N ARG A 121 -7.58 -12.17 -10.42
CA ARG A 121 -8.93 -11.69 -10.70
C ARG A 121 -9.97 -12.23 -9.70
N ARG A 122 -9.80 -13.48 -9.23
CA ARG A 122 -10.65 -14.04 -8.17
C ARG A 122 -10.44 -13.30 -6.85
N ALA A 123 -9.20 -13.08 -6.44
CA ALA A 123 -8.88 -12.33 -5.24
C ALA A 123 -9.41 -10.89 -5.28
N LEU A 124 -9.35 -10.23 -6.45
CA LEU A 124 -9.91 -8.88 -6.61
C LEU A 124 -11.45 -8.84 -6.47
N ARG A 125 -12.14 -9.94 -6.76
CA ARG A 125 -13.61 -10.02 -6.62
C ARG A 125 -14.08 -10.22 -5.19
N SER A 126 -13.21 -10.65 -4.25
CA SER A 126 -13.61 -10.79 -2.84
C SER A 126 -13.97 -9.45 -2.18
N GLY A 127 -13.53 -8.33 -2.74
CA GLY A 127 -13.74 -7.01 -2.13
C GLY A 127 -12.74 -6.67 -1.03
N GLU A 128 -11.98 -7.65 -0.54
CA GLU A 128 -10.97 -7.47 0.53
C GLU A 128 -9.68 -6.86 0.01
N GLY A 129 -8.87 -6.36 0.95
CA GLY A 129 -7.52 -5.89 0.65
C GLY A 129 -6.64 -7.01 0.10
N VAL A 130 -5.83 -6.73 -0.93
CA VAL A 130 -4.97 -7.72 -1.59
C VAL A 130 -3.57 -7.18 -1.78
N VAL A 131 -2.58 -7.98 -1.41
CA VAL A 131 -1.16 -7.70 -1.70
C VAL A 131 -0.73 -8.51 -2.93
N VAL A 132 -0.21 -7.81 -3.93
CA VAL A 132 0.17 -8.39 -5.23
C VAL A 132 1.67 -8.24 -5.47
N HIS A 133 2.32 -9.34 -5.83
CA HIS A 133 3.69 -9.30 -6.33
C HIS A 133 3.74 -8.83 -7.79
N ASP A 134 4.48 -7.76 -8.06
CA ASP A 134 4.79 -7.29 -9.41
C ASP A 134 6.29 -7.03 -9.57
N CYS A 135 6.80 -7.28 -10.76
CA CYS A 135 8.18 -6.98 -11.11
C CYS A 135 8.41 -5.53 -11.58
N GLY A 136 7.36 -4.69 -11.55
CA GLY A 136 7.44 -3.27 -11.96
C GLY A 136 7.57 -3.02 -13.46
N THR A 137 7.70 -4.06 -14.29
CA THR A 137 7.94 -3.92 -15.73
C THR A 137 6.69 -3.68 -16.57
N GLN A 138 5.50 -3.89 -16.00
CA GLN A 138 4.24 -3.89 -16.75
C GLN A 138 3.34 -2.74 -16.29
N ALA A 139 3.49 -1.58 -16.89
CA ALA A 139 2.67 -0.41 -16.56
C ALA A 139 1.17 -0.65 -16.74
N TRP A 140 0.77 -1.48 -17.71
CA TRP A 140 -0.63 -1.82 -17.96
C TRP A 140 -1.26 -2.62 -16.80
N VAL A 141 -0.48 -3.50 -16.14
CA VAL A 141 -0.96 -4.25 -14.95
C VAL A 141 -1.25 -3.28 -13.81
N ARG A 142 -0.36 -2.33 -13.56
CA ARG A 142 -0.58 -1.31 -12.52
C ARG A 142 -1.78 -0.43 -12.84
N ALA A 143 -1.93 -0.02 -14.11
CA ALA A 143 -3.09 0.76 -14.56
C ALA A 143 -4.41 -0.03 -14.40
N TRP A 144 -4.38 -1.34 -14.66
CA TRP A 144 -5.52 -2.22 -14.43
C TRP A 144 -5.83 -2.34 -12.93
N LEU A 145 -4.83 -2.61 -12.09
CA LEU A 145 -4.99 -2.69 -10.63
C LEU A 145 -5.50 -1.37 -10.04
N ALA A 146 -5.01 -0.23 -10.54
CA ALA A 146 -5.48 1.08 -10.09
C ALA A 146 -6.96 1.33 -10.44
N ARG A 147 -7.40 0.87 -11.62
CA ARG A 147 -8.83 0.93 -12.00
C ARG A 147 -9.67 0.02 -11.11
N GLU A 148 -9.17 -1.18 -10.83
CA GLU A 148 -9.87 -2.14 -9.99
C GLU A 148 -9.98 -1.66 -8.55
N ALA A 149 -8.90 -1.07 -7.99
CA ALA A 149 -8.92 -0.45 -6.66
C ALA A 149 -10.03 0.61 -6.57
N ARG A 150 -10.07 1.55 -7.54
CA ARG A 150 -11.12 2.59 -7.58
C ARG A 150 -12.54 2.02 -7.70
N ARG A 151 -12.76 0.97 -8.51
CA ARG A 151 -14.08 0.31 -8.63
C ARG A 151 -14.57 -0.27 -7.32
N ARG A 152 -13.65 -0.66 -6.44
CA ARG A 152 -13.93 -1.24 -5.13
C ARG A 152 -14.05 -0.17 -4.03
N GLY A 153 -13.90 1.11 -4.36
CA GLY A 153 -13.82 2.20 -3.38
C GLY A 153 -12.53 2.19 -2.56
N GLY A 154 -11.47 1.58 -3.10
CA GLY A 154 -10.14 1.54 -2.49
C GLY A 154 -9.09 2.26 -3.33
N THR A 155 -7.88 2.23 -2.87
CA THR A 155 -6.70 2.88 -3.46
C THR A 155 -5.61 1.85 -3.80
N LEU A 156 -4.85 2.10 -4.86
CA LEU A 156 -3.64 1.33 -5.15
C LEU A 156 -2.45 1.95 -4.45
N HIS A 157 -1.74 1.15 -3.67
CA HIS A 157 -0.48 1.53 -3.02
C HIS A 157 0.68 0.72 -3.58
N MET A 158 1.88 1.29 -3.52
CA MET A 158 3.10 0.62 -3.95
C MET A 158 4.09 0.50 -2.79
N VAL A 159 4.66 -0.69 -2.60
CA VAL A 159 5.82 -0.93 -1.74
C VAL A 159 6.98 -1.28 -2.65
N LEU A 160 8.00 -0.44 -2.70
CA LEU A 160 9.15 -0.57 -3.59
C LEU A 160 10.40 -0.95 -2.78
N LEU A 161 10.89 -2.17 -3.02
CA LEU A 161 12.13 -2.63 -2.42
C LEU A 161 13.32 -2.12 -3.22
N ASP A 162 14.10 -1.26 -2.58
CA ASP A 162 15.35 -0.72 -3.07
C ASP A 162 16.51 -1.52 -2.48
N VAL A 163 17.11 -2.36 -3.31
CA VAL A 163 18.29 -3.14 -2.97
C VAL A 163 19.34 -2.99 -4.06
N THR A 164 20.60 -3.16 -3.71
CA THR A 164 21.68 -3.11 -4.68
C THR A 164 21.57 -4.23 -5.72
N VAL A 165 22.19 -4.03 -6.87
CA VAL A 165 22.22 -5.05 -7.93
C VAL A 165 22.87 -6.34 -7.43
N ASP A 166 23.93 -6.20 -6.65
CA ASP A 166 24.70 -7.35 -6.14
C ASP A 166 23.88 -8.16 -5.14
N THR A 167 23.20 -7.51 -4.20
CA THR A 167 22.25 -8.17 -3.27
C THR A 167 21.13 -8.90 -4.04
N ALA A 168 20.61 -8.29 -5.10
CA ALA A 168 19.57 -8.92 -5.91
C ALA A 168 20.08 -10.14 -6.69
N LEU A 169 21.31 -10.08 -7.22
CA LEU A 169 21.93 -11.21 -7.90
C LEU A 169 22.27 -12.35 -6.95
N GLU A 170 22.74 -12.04 -5.75
CA GLU A 170 22.97 -13.02 -4.69
C GLU A 170 21.69 -13.75 -4.32
N GLY A 171 20.61 -13.05 -4.03
CA GLY A 171 19.31 -13.65 -3.76
C GLY A 171 18.70 -14.43 -4.93
N GLN A 172 19.19 -14.27 -6.17
CA GLN A 172 18.88 -15.17 -7.28
C GLN A 172 19.70 -16.46 -7.23
N ARG A 173 21.02 -16.36 -6.92
CA ARG A 173 21.91 -17.52 -6.76
C ARG A 173 21.45 -18.45 -5.66
N GLU A 174 21.15 -17.91 -4.49
CA GLU A 174 20.63 -18.67 -3.32
C GLU A 174 19.37 -19.50 -3.66
N ARG A 175 18.51 -18.97 -4.55
CA ARG A 175 17.29 -19.68 -4.97
C ARG A 175 17.50 -20.66 -6.11
N GLY A 176 18.72 -20.79 -6.66
CA GLY A 176 18.99 -21.60 -7.83
C GLY A 176 18.21 -21.20 -9.10
N ARG A 177 17.60 -20.02 -9.12
CA ARG A 177 16.73 -19.56 -10.22
C ARG A 177 17.08 -18.13 -10.58
N GLY A 178 17.79 -17.97 -11.67
CA GLY A 178 18.10 -16.68 -12.27
C GLY A 178 17.10 -16.28 -13.35
N VAL A 179 17.04 -14.99 -13.64
CA VAL A 179 16.45 -14.47 -14.87
C VAL A 179 17.56 -14.20 -15.89
N SER A 180 17.24 -14.22 -17.19
CA SER A 180 18.23 -13.88 -18.21
C SER A 180 18.80 -12.47 -18.00
N ARG A 181 20.03 -12.22 -18.44
CA ARG A 181 20.68 -10.91 -18.35
C ARG A 181 19.83 -9.80 -18.98
N TYR A 182 19.17 -10.09 -20.10
CA TYR A 182 18.26 -9.18 -20.76
C TYR A 182 17.04 -8.84 -19.88
N ALA A 183 16.38 -9.85 -19.33
CA ALA A 183 15.24 -9.67 -18.44
C ALA A 183 15.64 -8.88 -17.17
N PHE A 184 16.80 -9.20 -16.58
CA PHE A 184 17.32 -8.48 -15.42
C PHE A 184 17.55 -6.99 -15.72
N ARG A 185 18.20 -6.67 -16.85
CA ARG A 185 18.42 -5.27 -17.27
C ARG A 185 17.09 -4.52 -17.45
N ARG A 186 16.08 -5.16 -18.02
CA ARG A 186 14.75 -4.58 -18.20
C ARG A 186 14.09 -4.30 -16.85
N HIS A 187 14.15 -5.25 -15.92
CA HIS A 187 13.63 -5.06 -14.56
C HIS A 187 14.37 -3.94 -13.82
N ARG A 188 15.69 -3.89 -13.94
CA ARG A 188 16.51 -2.84 -13.33
C ARG A 188 16.11 -1.46 -13.85
N ARG A 189 15.98 -1.27 -15.16
CA ARG A 189 15.54 0.00 -15.74
C ARG A 189 14.16 0.43 -15.21
N ALA A 190 13.21 -0.50 -15.14
CA ALA A 190 11.87 -0.21 -14.64
C ALA A 190 11.86 0.13 -13.14
N ALA A 191 12.57 -0.63 -12.31
CA ALA A 191 12.68 -0.37 -10.87
C ALA A 191 13.38 0.97 -10.61
N SER A 192 14.52 1.26 -11.28
CA SER A 192 15.21 2.55 -11.14
C SER A 192 14.37 3.73 -11.61
N HIS A 193 13.51 3.55 -12.62
CA HIS A 193 12.58 4.60 -13.05
C HIS A 193 11.54 4.90 -11.97
N LEU A 194 10.94 3.86 -11.38
CA LEU A 194 9.97 4.00 -10.31
C LEU A 194 10.60 4.64 -9.07
N LEU A 195 11.81 4.22 -8.72
CA LEU A 195 12.56 4.75 -7.58
C LEU A 195 12.81 6.25 -7.73
N ARG A 196 13.46 6.65 -8.85
CA ARG A 196 13.73 8.07 -9.13
C ARG A 196 12.46 8.92 -9.23
N ALA A 197 11.34 8.34 -9.68
CA ALA A 197 10.07 9.07 -9.69
C ALA A 197 9.57 9.30 -8.26
N ALA A 198 9.60 8.26 -7.41
CA ALA A 198 9.19 8.35 -6.01
C ALA A 198 10.08 9.31 -5.20
N GLU A 199 11.40 9.27 -5.39
CA GLU A 199 12.37 10.20 -4.77
C GLU A 199 12.07 11.68 -5.11
N LYS A 200 11.47 11.93 -6.26
CA LYS A 200 10.99 13.26 -6.68
C LYS A 200 9.54 13.54 -6.27
N GLY A 201 8.97 12.76 -5.35
CA GLY A 201 7.58 12.89 -4.92
C GLY A 201 6.54 12.50 -5.97
N ARG A 202 6.95 11.90 -7.10
CA ARG A 202 6.04 11.53 -8.19
C ARG A 202 5.60 10.08 -8.07
N LEU A 203 4.30 9.87 -8.00
CA LEU A 203 3.71 8.54 -7.96
C LEU A 203 3.45 7.98 -9.36
N PRO A 204 3.53 6.65 -9.55
CA PRO A 204 3.01 6.00 -10.74
C PRO A 204 1.53 6.30 -10.92
N LYS A 205 1.10 6.48 -12.18
CA LYS A 205 -0.28 6.82 -12.51
C LYS A 205 -1.28 5.88 -11.83
N GLY A 206 -2.19 6.46 -11.05
CA GLY A 206 -3.25 5.76 -10.33
C GLY A 206 -2.86 5.17 -8.98
N CYS A 207 -1.62 5.38 -8.51
CA CYS A 207 -1.23 5.07 -7.13
C CYS A 207 -1.55 6.24 -6.20
N GLY A 208 -2.06 5.95 -5.01
CA GLY A 208 -2.31 6.93 -3.95
C GLY A 208 -1.12 7.11 -3.02
N SER A 209 -0.26 6.10 -2.88
CA SER A 209 0.98 6.23 -2.13
C SER A 209 2.08 5.27 -2.60
N THR A 210 3.31 5.60 -2.25
CA THR A 210 4.48 4.71 -2.43
C THR A 210 5.31 4.69 -1.15
N VAL A 211 5.71 3.49 -0.74
CA VAL A 211 6.63 3.27 0.39
C VAL A 211 7.93 2.74 -0.18
N LEU A 212 9.04 3.40 0.13
CA LEU A 212 10.39 2.95 -0.21
C LEU A 212 10.98 2.18 0.96
N LEU A 213 11.50 0.99 0.72
CA LEU A 213 12.15 0.14 1.70
C LEU A 213 13.51 -0.28 1.18
N ASP A 214 14.55 -0.12 1.97
CA ASP A 214 15.80 -0.85 1.80
C ASP A 214 15.73 -2.25 2.42
N ARG A 215 16.84 -2.96 2.43
CA ARG A 215 16.90 -4.31 2.99
C ARG A 215 16.63 -4.29 4.50
N ALA A 216 17.23 -3.37 5.23
CA ALA A 216 17.09 -3.26 6.68
C ALA A 216 15.64 -2.95 7.09
N ALA A 217 15.01 -1.96 6.43
CA ALA A 217 13.61 -1.64 6.65
C ALA A 217 12.68 -2.80 6.29
N ALA A 218 12.97 -3.51 5.18
CA ALA A 218 12.20 -4.67 4.80
C ALA A 218 12.32 -5.80 5.84
N ASP A 219 13.50 -6.02 6.41
CA ASP A 219 13.73 -7.06 7.43
C ASP A 219 13.07 -6.71 8.78
N THR A 220 12.95 -5.44 9.11
CA THR A 220 12.24 -4.95 10.31
C THR A 220 10.72 -5.08 10.19
N LEU A 221 10.18 -4.96 8.96
CA LEU A 221 8.75 -4.97 8.71
C LEU A 221 8.13 -6.34 9.02
N ARG A 222 7.20 -6.39 9.99
CA ARG A 222 6.53 -7.61 10.47
C ARG A 222 5.11 -7.75 9.96
N ARG A 223 4.47 -6.65 9.57
CA ARG A 223 3.07 -6.66 9.13
C ARG A 223 2.84 -5.76 7.90
N ILE A 224 2.24 -6.33 6.90
CA ILE A 224 1.57 -5.61 5.81
C ILE A 224 0.13 -6.12 5.81
N GLY A 225 -0.81 -5.25 6.18
CA GLY A 225 -2.20 -5.66 6.36
C GLY A 225 -3.18 -4.54 6.04
N PHE A 226 -4.44 -4.85 6.30
CA PHE A 226 -5.56 -3.97 6.04
C PHE A 226 -6.31 -3.71 7.34
N THR A 227 -6.85 -2.51 7.48
CA THR A 227 -7.75 -2.19 8.61
C THR A 227 -9.09 -2.88 8.33
N GLY A 228 -9.59 -3.61 9.32
CA GLY A 228 -10.91 -4.22 9.32
C GLY A 228 -11.87 -3.34 10.07
#